data_09bf3e12d06dd2539b07825815159b6c
#
_entry.id   09bf3e12d06dd2539b07825815159b6c
#
_cell.length_a   1.000
_cell.length_b   1.000
_cell.length_c   1.000
_cell.angle_alpha   90.00
_cell.angle_beta   90.00
_cell.angle_gamma   90.00
#
_symmetry.space_group_name_H-M   'P 1'
#
loop_
_entity.id
_entity.type
_entity.pdbx_description
1 polymer ?
#
loop_
_entity_poly.entity_id
_entity_poly.type
_entity_poly.pdbx_seq_one_letter_code
_entity_poly.pdbx_strand_id
1 'polypeptide(L)'
;QNKSSNLLFFAFLVILFPESLENIRWESSWTEDGGAFQGCFGINSIVCKGDMPAYVQSGAFDGVAKDNFTLEVPESAISQYQSAPGWCDFKRIAAHHELVCRPSVACALSTEHKQKLVINAEGEWEVASKPDWCEVSPASGNKKTEVTLTIKGMAKNADSRDGKVVFRLKDKDYTHECSVSQYGYEYGEDEWITLQKATKGNNGGINIVLLGDGFSAKDIASGKYLKDIKQEVEYFFGIEPYKTYRDYFNVYTAIPLSTESGVGTVNTIRYNRFNTTFTGGVGLKADYDEVFDYALGAPTVNKGNLNQTLIIMVPNSTDYGGICQMWEDGSAIAFCPQSTYDYPLDTRGVIQHEAGGHGFGKLGDEYIYHNAFIDACGCSCCGHVLEFNGAKSLGWYDNLELTGKMHSVGWSHLIFDDRYSDIVDIYEGGYMHNRGVFRSEPNSCMNNDIPYYSTISRESIVKRIKAYAGETYSFEDFVKNDKRDAGIVESRAFGGDGDQRTSGTYQHAPVFHKGSPLKMAKVRKHR
;
A
#
# COMPACT_ATOMS: atom_id res chain seq x y z
N GLN A 1 -46.46 -9.76 -3.49
CA GLN A 1 -46.15 -9.08 -2.21
C GLN A 1 -44.83 -9.53 -1.56
N ASN A 2 -44.02 -10.40 -2.18
CA ASN A 2 -42.77 -10.90 -1.57
C ASN A 2 -41.48 -10.56 -2.36
N LYS A 3 -41.55 -9.65 -3.35
CA LYS A 3 -40.37 -9.24 -4.14
C LYS A 3 -39.68 -7.99 -3.61
N SER A 4 -40.39 -7.12 -2.88
CA SER A 4 -39.83 -5.89 -2.31
C SER A 4 -38.96 -6.11 -1.06
N SER A 5 -39.22 -7.19 -0.30
CA SER A 5 -38.43 -7.50 0.91
C SER A 5 -37.03 -8.01 0.62
N ASN A 6 -36.82 -8.66 -0.54
CA ASN A 6 -35.47 -9.15 -0.92
C ASN A 6 -34.59 -8.01 -1.47
N LEU A 7 -35.18 -7.00 -2.08
CA LEU A 7 -34.43 -5.83 -2.60
C LEU A 7 -33.94 -4.93 -1.45
N LEU A 8 -34.79 -4.70 -0.44
CA LEU A 8 -34.41 -3.99 0.78
C LEU A 8 -33.31 -4.73 1.58
N PHE A 9 -33.35 -6.06 1.58
CA PHE A 9 -32.33 -6.86 2.26
C PHE A 9 -30.97 -6.81 1.55
N PHE A 10 -30.97 -6.74 0.22
CA PHE A 10 -29.72 -6.60 -0.57
C PHE A 10 -29.14 -5.18 -0.44
N ALA A 11 -29.95 -4.13 -0.52
CA ALA A 11 -29.49 -2.76 -0.31
C ALA A 11 -28.98 -2.54 1.12
N PHE A 12 -29.63 -3.14 2.13
CA PHE A 12 -29.19 -3.09 3.52
C PHE A 12 -27.89 -3.87 3.76
N LEU A 13 -27.68 -5.00 3.06
CA LEU A 13 -26.46 -5.79 3.14
C LEU A 13 -25.27 -5.06 2.50
N VAL A 14 -25.49 -4.32 1.40
CA VAL A 14 -24.50 -3.46 0.74
C VAL A 14 -24.04 -2.34 1.67
N ILE A 15 -24.95 -1.73 2.44
CA ILE A 15 -24.63 -0.64 3.37
C ILE A 15 -23.84 -1.15 4.59
N LEU A 16 -24.08 -2.40 5.02
CA LEU A 16 -23.42 -2.96 6.20
C LEU A 16 -22.07 -3.64 5.90
N PHE A 17 -21.85 -4.12 4.67
CA PHE A 17 -20.63 -4.86 4.28
C PHE A 17 -20.23 -4.55 2.83
N PRO A 18 -19.82 -3.29 2.50
CA PRO A 18 -19.49 -2.90 1.13
C PRO A 18 -18.30 -3.68 0.54
N GLU A 19 -17.42 -4.23 1.38
CA GLU A 19 -16.21 -4.96 0.95
C GLU A 19 -16.49 -6.42 0.52
N SER A 20 -17.69 -6.96 0.82
CA SER A 20 -18.02 -8.39 0.59
C SER A 20 -18.75 -8.68 -0.72
N LEU A 21 -19.09 -7.64 -1.52
CA LEU A 21 -19.85 -7.80 -2.76
C LEU A 21 -18.91 -7.83 -3.96
N GLU A 22 -18.71 -9.02 -4.51
CA GLU A 22 -17.87 -9.22 -5.70
C GLU A 22 -18.66 -9.12 -7.02
N ASN A 23 -19.94 -9.55 -7.02
CA ASN A 23 -20.75 -9.62 -8.23
C ASN A 23 -22.19 -9.20 -7.94
N ILE A 24 -22.74 -8.30 -8.76
CA ILE A 24 -24.13 -7.84 -8.67
C ILE A 24 -24.87 -8.21 -9.94
N ARG A 25 -25.99 -8.91 -9.79
CA ARG A 25 -26.93 -9.19 -10.88
C ARG A 25 -28.21 -8.41 -10.66
N TRP A 26 -28.57 -7.60 -11.62
CA TRP A 26 -29.75 -6.73 -11.58
C TRP A 26 -30.86 -7.27 -12.47
N GLU A 27 -32.00 -7.60 -11.88
CA GLU A 27 -33.15 -8.18 -12.60
C GLU A 27 -34.37 -7.24 -12.75
N SER A 28 -34.32 -6.03 -12.13
CA SER A 28 -35.45 -5.09 -12.17
C SER A 28 -35.05 -3.71 -12.67
N SER A 29 -36.04 -2.95 -13.19
CA SER A 29 -35.87 -1.66 -13.83
C SER A 29 -35.94 -0.44 -12.88
N TRP A 30 -35.96 -0.61 -11.56
CA TRP A 30 -36.16 0.49 -10.62
C TRP A 30 -35.23 0.41 -9.40
N THR A 31 -34.57 1.54 -9.06
CA THR A 31 -34.00 1.82 -7.74
C THR A 31 -34.37 3.22 -7.31
N GLU A 32 -34.88 3.40 -6.11
CA GLU A 32 -35.15 4.71 -5.52
C GLU A 32 -34.07 5.15 -4.51
N ASP A 33 -33.13 4.27 -4.14
CA ASP A 33 -32.12 4.58 -3.13
C ASP A 33 -30.83 5.13 -3.73
N GLY A 34 -30.54 6.37 -3.43
CA GLY A 34 -29.26 7.01 -3.73
C GLY A 34 -28.14 6.35 -2.92
N GLY A 35 -27.02 6.05 -3.58
CA GLY A 35 -25.84 5.53 -2.91
C GLY A 35 -25.81 4.04 -2.67
N ALA A 36 -26.69 3.25 -3.30
CA ALA A 36 -26.77 1.79 -3.10
C ALA A 36 -25.44 1.05 -3.29
N PHE A 37 -24.51 1.58 -4.09
CA PHE A 37 -23.19 1.00 -4.35
C PHE A 37 -22.05 1.92 -3.93
N GLN A 38 -22.34 3.02 -3.25
CA GLN A 38 -21.33 3.95 -2.77
C GLN A 38 -20.38 3.25 -1.79
N GLY A 39 -19.07 3.36 -2.04
CA GLY A 39 -18.05 2.72 -1.21
C GLY A 39 -17.88 1.20 -1.42
N CYS A 40 -18.55 0.61 -2.39
CA CYS A 40 -18.41 -0.82 -2.72
C CYS A 40 -17.14 -1.06 -3.58
N PHE A 41 -15.97 -0.95 -2.96
CA PHE A 41 -14.66 -1.08 -3.63
C PHE A 41 -14.36 -2.50 -4.14
N GLY A 42 -15.06 -3.51 -3.60
CA GLY A 42 -14.86 -4.91 -3.97
C GLY A 42 -15.65 -5.37 -5.20
N ILE A 43 -16.51 -4.52 -5.78
CA ILE A 43 -17.29 -4.88 -6.97
C ILE A 43 -16.35 -4.99 -8.17
N ASN A 44 -16.32 -6.15 -8.79
CA ASN A 44 -15.54 -6.43 -9.99
C ASN A 44 -16.40 -6.87 -11.19
N SER A 45 -17.72 -6.93 -11.04
CA SER A 45 -18.67 -7.27 -12.09
C SER A 45 -20.06 -6.73 -11.78
N ILE A 46 -20.69 -6.06 -12.77
CA ILE A 46 -22.12 -5.71 -12.72
C ILE A 46 -22.76 -6.24 -13.99
N VAL A 47 -23.82 -7.03 -13.82
CA VAL A 47 -24.65 -7.56 -14.92
C VAL A 47 -26.06 -6.99 -14.75
N CYS A 48 -26.51 -6.20 -15.73
CA CYS A 48 -27.87 -5.70 -15.81
C CYS A 48 -28.64 -6.52 -16.85
N LYS A 49 -29.72 -7.18 -16.44
CA LYS A 49 -30.55 -8.00 -17.35
C LYS A 49 -31.74 -7.23 -17.93
N GLY A 50 -31.93 -5.97 -17.52
CA GLY A 50 -33.02 -5.15 -18.04
C GLY A 50 -32.68 -4.48 -19.36
N ASP A 51 -33.64 -4.48 -20.31
CA ASP A 51 -33.51 -3.81 -21.60
C ASP A 51 -33.49 -2.27 -21.47
N MET A 52 -33.80 -1.72 -20.29
CA MET A 52 -33.74 -0.31 -19.97
C MET A 52 -32.88 -0.08 -18.73
N PRO A 53 -32.00 0.94 -18.73
CA PRO A 53 -31.24 1.33 -17.55
C PRO A 53 -32.18 1.75 -16.41
N ALA A 54 -31.94 1.22 -15.22
CA ALA A 54 -32.62 1.71 -14.02
C ALA A 54 -32.17 3.15 -13.72
N TYR A 55 -33.06 3.94 -13.14
CA TYR A 55 -32.68 5.25 -12.63
C TYR A 55 -31.71 5.08 -11.46
N VAL A 56 -30.57 5.78 -11.51
CA VAL A 56 -29.60 5.85 -10.42
C VAL A 56 -29.32 7.30 -10.07
N GLN A 57 -29.20 7.60 -8.79
CA GLN A 57 -28.84 8.95 -8.35
C GLN A 57 -27.36 9.23 -8.60
N SER A 58 -27.00 10.53 -8.67
CA SER A 58 -25.61 10.96 -8.73
C SER A 58 -24.83 10.40 -7.54
N GLY A 59 -23.65 9.81 -7.80
CA GLY A 59 -22.82 9.20 -6.76
C GLY A 59 -23.19 7.76 -6.37
N ALA A 60 -24.22 7.16 -6.96
CA ALA A 60 -24.65 5.79 -6.64
C ALA A 60 -23.51 4.75 -6.79
N PHE A 61 -22.58 5.00 -7.70
CA PHE A 61 -21.41 4.15 -7.98
C PHE A 61 -20.07 4.76 -7.53
N ASP A 62 -20.08 5.73 -6.61
CA ASP A 62 -18.85 6.31 -6.10
C ASP A 62 -18.05 5.26 -5.32
N GLY A 63 -16.79 5.10 -5.68
CA GLY A 63 -15.92 4.05 -5.13
C GLY A 63 -16.02 2.70 -5.84
N VAL A 64 -16.90 2.54 -6.82
CA VAL A 64 -16.88 1.38 -7.72
C VAL A 64 -15.81 1.57 -8.79
N ALA A 65 -14.98 0.56 -9.04
CA ALA A 65 -13.87 0.59 -10.00
C ALA A 65 -14.37 0.57 -11.46
N LYS A 66 -15.12 1.60 -11.87
CA LYS A 66 -15.82 1.70 -13.17
C LYS A 66 -14.92 1.53 -14.40
N ASP A 67 -13.62 1.77 -14.26
CA ASP A 67 -12.65 1.69 -15.36
C ASP A 67 -12.09 0.28 -15.58
N ASN A 68 -12.20 -0.58 -14.58
CA ASN A 68 -11.50 -1.85 -14.58
C ASN A 68 -12.31 -3.05 -15.02
N PHE A 69 -13.62 -3.00 -14.93
CA PHE A 69 -14.47 -4.07 -15.42
C PHE A 69 -15.50 -3.58 -16.45
N THR A 70 -16.08 -4.51 -17.18
CA THR A 70 -17.14 -4.20 -18.14
C THR A 70 -18.49 -4.29 -17.44
N LEU A 71 -19.30 -3.22 -17.54
CA LEU A 71 -20.73 -3.28 -17.25
C LEU A 71 -21.38 -4.13 -18.34
N GLU A 72 -21.93 -5.26 -17.95
CA GLU A 72 -22.57 -6.19 -18.87
C GLU A 72 -24.08 -5.95 -18.91
N VAL A 73 -24.60 -5.74 -20.12
CA VAL A 73 -26.01 -5.41 -20.35
C VAL A 73 -26.53 -6.20 -21.56
N PRO A 74 -27.85 -6.36 -21.75
CA PRO A 74 -28.36 -6.94 -22.98
C PRO A 74 -27.82 -6.22 -24.22
N GLU A 75 -27.49 -6.94 -25.27
CA GLU A 75 -26.93 -6.36 -26.50
C GLU A 75 -27.83 -5.26 -27.09
N SER A 76 -29.15 -5.45 -27.01
CA SER A 76 -30.17 -4.47 -27.41
C SER A 76 -30.16 -3.19 -26.58
N ALA A 77 -29.61 -3.22 -25.36
CA ALA A 77 -29.66 -2.12 -24.40
C ALA A 77 -28.34 -1.32 -24.28
N ILE A 78 -27.27 -1.73 -24.99
CA ILE A 78 -25.95 -1.08 -24.86
C ILE A 78 -26.04 0.43 -25.06
N SER A 79 -26.70 0.90 -26.10
CA SER A 79 -26.81 2.34 -26.41
C SER A 79 -27.60 3.11 -25.36
N GLN A 80 -28.60 2.47 -24.74
CA GLN A 80 -29.38 3.07 -23.65
C GLN A 80 -28.50 3.26 -22.40
N TYR A 81 -27.72 2.24 -22.02
CA TYR A 81 -26.81 2.34 -20.86
C TYR A 81 -25.66 3.33 -21.09
N GLN A 82 -25.14 3.42 -22.34
CA GLN A 82 -24.11 4.39 -22.71
C GLN A 82 -24.57 5.85 -22.61
N SER A 83 -25.89 6.10 -22.68
CA SER A 83 -26.45 7.44 -22.59
C SER A 83 -27.13 7.74 -21.25
N ALA A 84 -27.37 6.74 -20.41
CA ALA A 84 -28.10 6.91 -19.16
C ALA A 84 -27.21 7.54 -18.06
N PRO A 85 -27.71 8.56 -17.32
CA PRO A 85 -26.98 9.18 -16.22
C PRO A 85 -26.55 8.15 -15.16
N GLY A 86 -25.29 8.24 -14.69
CA GLY A 86 -24.69 7.32 -13.74
C GLY A 86 -24.18 6.02 -14.38
N TRP A 87 -24.84 5.49 -15.39
CA TRP A 87 -24.40 4.30 -16.11
C TRP A 87 -23.36 4.65 -17.18
N CYS A 88 -23.47 5.82 -17.82
CA CYS A 88 -22.49 6.30 -18.82
C CYS A 88 -21.08 6.55 -18.23
N ASP A 89 -20.94 6.55 -16.91
CA ASP A 89 -19.65 6.67 -16.24
C ASP A 89 -18.78 5.40 -16.37
N PHE A 90 -19.39 4.25 -16.69
CA PHE A 90 -18.65 3.02 -16.96
C PHE A 90 -17.96 3.12 -18.32
N LYS A 91 -16.64 3.06 -18.37
CA LYS A 91 -15.87 3.19 -19.62
C LYS A 91 -16.09 2.03 -20.60
N ARG A 92 -16.49 0.86 -20.08
CA ARG A 92 -16.77 -0.32 -20.87
C ARG A 92 -18.18 -0.81 -20.59
N ILE A 93 -19.06 -0.66 -21.56
CA ILE A 93 -20.42 -1.21 -21.54
C ILE A 93 -20.49 -2.15 -22.74
N ALA A 94 -20.74 -3.42 -22.51
CA ALA A 94 -20.75 -4.46 -23.54
C ALA A 94 -21.93 -5.43 -23.35
N ALA A 95 -22.15 -6.27 -24.35
CA ALA A 95 -23.11 -7.34 -24.25
C ALA A 95 -22.75 -8.30 -23.09
N HIS A 96 -23.77 -8.69 -22.34
CA HIS A 96 -23.62 -9.71 -21.32
C HIS A 96 -23.14 -11.02 -21.96
N HIS A 97 -22.03 -11.52 -21.48
CA HIS A 97 -21.49 -12.79 -21.92
C HIS A 97 -21.82 -13.88 -20.91
N GLU A 98 -22.39 -14.94 -21.42
CA GLU A 98 -22.77 -16.11 -20.61
C GLU A 98 -21.56 -16.91 -20.11
N LEU A 99 -20.34 -16.50 -20.47
CA LEU A 99 -19.08 -17.11 -20.04
C LEU A 99 -18.01 -16.05 -19.83
N VAL A 100 -17.43 -15.99 -18.63
CA VAL A 100 -16.32 -15.08 -18.28
C VAL A 100 -15.29 -15.79 -17.42
N CYS A 101 -14.00 -15.62 -17.71
CA CYS A 101 -12.87 -16.03 -16.88
C CYS A 101 -12.23 -14.80 -16.20
N ARG A 102 -12.00 -14.85 -14.90
CA ARG A 102 -11.33 -13.79 -14.14
C ARG A 102 -10.28 -14.34 -13.19
N PRO A 103 -9.08 -13.73 -13.12
CA PRO A 103 -8.57 -12.76 -14.09
C PRO A 103 -8.50 -13.36 -15.50
N SER A 104 -8.54 -12.52 -16.52
CA SER A 104 -8.40 -12.95 -17.92
C SER A 104 -6.95 -12.93 -18.41
N VAL A 105 -6.03 -12.75 -17.50
CA VAL A 105 -4.58 -12.80 -17.72
C VAL A 105 -3.91 -13.67 -16.67
N ALA A 106 -2.80 -14.28 -17.05
CA ALA A 106 -1.93 -15.03 -16.16
C ALA A 106 -0.48 -14.84 -16.59
N CYS A 107 0.44 -14.81 -15.65
CA CYS A 107 1.85 -14.72 -15.98
C CYS A 107 2.70 -15.56 -15.01
N ALA A 108 3.86 -15.99 -15.48
CA ALA A 108 4.80 -16.76 -14.68
C ALA A 108 6.26 -16.41 -15.02
N LEU A 109 7.16 -16.66 -14.08
CA LEU A 109 8.59 -16.71 -14.30
C LEU A 109 9.04 -18.12 -14.70
N SER A 110 10.31 -18.46 -14.51
CA SER A 110 10.87 -19.75 -14.91
C SER A 110 10.33 -20.94 -14.14
N THR A 111 9.90 -20.76 -12.89
CA THR A 111 9.38 -21.83 -12.04
C THR A 111 7.94 -22.20 -12.40
N GLU A 112 7.50 -23.39 -12.00
CA GLU A 112 6.08 -23.73 -12.08
C GLU A 112 5.27 -22.73 -11.25
N HIS A 113 4.19 -22.23 -11.86
CA HIS A 113 3.28 -21.27 -11.21
C HIS A 113 1.85 -21.79 -11.25
N LYS A 114 1.10 -21.56 -10.16
CA LYS A 114 -0.32 -21.92 -10.04
C LYS A 114 -1.15 -20.70 -9.74
N GLN A 115 -2.03 -20.36 -10.69
CA GLN A 115 -2.94 -19.24 -10.56
C GLN A 115 -4.39 -19.71 -10.46
N LYS A 116 -5.13 -19.13 -9.53
CA LYS A 116 -6.57 -19.32 -9.42
C LYS A 116 -7.29 -18.45 -10.44
N LEU A 117 -8.23 -19.04 -11.16
CA LEU A 117 -9.16 -18.36 -12.05
C LEU A 117 -10.58 -18.69 -11.61
N VAL A 118 -11.49 -17.77 -11.79
CA VAL A 118 -12.92 -17.98 -11.57
C VAL A 118 -13.63 -17.95 -12.91
N ILE A 119 -14.22 -19.06 -13.27
CA ILE A 119 -15.08 -19.17 -14.45
C ILE A 119 -16.52 -18.90 -14.00
N ASN A 120 -17.14 -17.84 -14.54
CA ASN A 120 -18.57 -17.59 -14.42
C ASN A 120 -19.24 -17.97 -15.74
N ALA A 121 -20.16 -18.96 -15.71
CA ALA A 121 -20.85 -19.44 -16.89
C ALA A 121 -22.36 -19.59 -16.61
N GLU A 122 -23.21 -19.34 -17.59
CA GLU A 122 -24.65 -19.59 -17.50
C GLU A 122 -25.06 -21.03 -17.91
N GLY A 123 -24.07 -21.89 -18.19
CA GLY A 123 -24.28 -23.29 -18.57
C GLY A 123 -23.04 -24.13 -18.31
N GLU A 124 -23.03 -25.34 -18.91
CA GLU A 124 -21.84 -26.18 -18.88
C GLU A 124 -20.75 -25.59 -19.76
N TRP A 125 -19.53 -25.56 -19.23
CA TRP A 125 -18.35 -25.05 -19.92
C TRP A 125 -17.22 -26.09 -19.92
N GLU A 126 -16.28 -25.93 -20.85
CA GLU A 126 -15.06 -26.74 -20.93
C GLU A 126 -13.89 -25.92 -21.45
N VAL A 127 -12.67 -26.41 -21.22
CA VAL A 127 -11.46 -25.89 -21.87
C VAL A 127 -11.44 -26.34 -23.31
N ALA A 128 -11.59 -25.40 -24.25
CA ALA A 128 -11.59 -25.67 -25.68
C ALA A 128 -10.18 -25.85 -26.25
N SER A 129 -9.24 -25.03 -25.78
CA SER A 129 -7.82 -25.13 -26.14
C SER A 129 -6.93 -24.50 -25.06
N LYS A 130 -5.69 -24.94 -25.03
CA LYS A 130 -4.64 -24.40 -24.14
C LYS A 130 -3.26 -24.73 -24.71
N PRO A 131 -2.21 -23.98 -24.34
CA PRO A 131 -0.84 -24.38 -24.63
C PRO A 131 -0.46 -25.71 -23.94
N ASP A 132 0.45 -26.48 -24.52
CA ASP A 132 0.95 -27.75 -23.94
C ASP A 132 1.66 -27.57 -22.60
N TRP A 133 2.16 -26.36 -22.36
CA TRP A 133 2.81 -25.98 -21.12
C TRP A 133 1.85 -25.44 -20.06
N CYS A 134 0.54 -25.47 -20.32
CA CYS A 134 -0.51 -25.10 -19.36
C CYS A 134 -1.40 -26.30 -19.02
N GLU A 135 -1.81 -26.39 -17.76
CA GLU A 135 -2.82 -27.32 -17.28
C GLU A 135 -3.92 -26.57 -16.55
N VAL A 136 -5.18 -26.98 -16.73
CA VAL A 136 -6.36 -26.37 -16.09
C VAL A 136 -7.12 -27.44 -15.35
N SER A 137 -7.37 -27.24 -14.08
CA SER A 137 -8.12 -28.20 -13.26
C SER A 137 -9.13 -27.48 -12.35
N PRO A 138 -10.42 -27.87 -12.42
CA PRO A 138 -11.05 -28.77 -13.38
C PRO A 138 -11.06 -28.19 -14.81
N ALA A 139 -11.04 -29.06 -15.83
CA ALA A 139 -11.07 -28.67 -17.24
C ALA A 139 -12.48 -28.43 -17.79
N SER A 140 -13.50 -28.63 -16.97
CA SER A 140 -14.91 -28.36 -17.29
C SER A 140 -15.70 -28.15 -16.01
N GLY A 141 -16.84 -27.53 -16.12
CA GLY A 141 -17.72 -27.26 -14.99
C GLY A 141 -19.07 -26.73 -15.41
N ASN A 142 -19.82 -26.25 -14.44
CA ASN A 142 -21.12 -25.65 -14.63
C ASN A 142 -21.25 -24.45 -13.69
N LYS A 143 -21.80 -23.33 -14.16
CA LYS A 143 -21.96 -22.10 -13.41
C LYS A 143 -20.63 -21.53 -12.89
N LYS A 144 -20.64 -20.88 -11.72
CA LYS A 144 -19.41 -20.33 -11.10
C LYS A 144 -18.52 -21.48 -10.61
N THR A 145 -17.30 -21.56 -11.14
CA THR A 145 -16.33 -22.59 -10.79
C THR A 145 -14.94 -21.97 -10.60
N GLU A 146 -14.28 -22.26 -9.48
CA GLU A 146 -12.87 -21.93 -9.30
C GLU A 146 -12.04 -23.02 -10.02
N VAL A 147 -11.09 -22.60 -10.82
CA VAL A 147 -10.14 -23.48 -11.50
C VAL A 147 -8.71 -23.07 -11.19
N THR A 148 -7.80 -24.03 -11.17
CA THR A 148 -6.38 -23.79 -11.06
C THR A 148 -5.74 -23.90 -12.45
N LEU A 149 -5.14 -22.81 -12.91
CA LEU A 149 -4.24 -22.80 -14.05
C LEU A 149 -2.82 -23.07 -13.55
N THR A 150 -2.23 -24.18 -13.98
CA THR A 150 -0.83 -24.50 -13.73
C THR A 150 0.00 -24.17 -14.97
N ILE A 151 0.98 -23.30 -14.85
CA ILE A 151 1.95 -22.94 -15.87
C ILE A 151 3.23 -23.72 -15.56
N LYS A 152 3.61 -24.67 -16.43
CA LYS A 152 4.79 -25.53 -16.22
C LYS A 152 6.08 -24.72 -16.29
N GLY A 153 7.05 -25.09 -15.48
CA GLY A 153 8.36 -24.46 -15.47
C GLY A 153 9.07 -24.47 -16.83
N MET A 154 10.00 -23.55 -17.01
CA MET A 154 10.86 -23.43 -18.18
C MET A 154 12.31 -23.14 -17.74
N ALA A 155 13.25 -23.21 -18.68
CA ALA A 155 14.64 -22.86 -18.37
C ALA A 155 14.78 -21.37 -18.02
N LYS A 156 15.65 -21.05 -17.03
CA LYS A 156 15.86 -19.67 -16.54
C LYS A 156 16.31 -18.68 -17.63
N ASN A 157 17.01 -19.17 -18.65
CA ASN A 157 17.51 -18.39 -19.79
C ASN A 157 16.71 -18.60 -21.07
N ALA A 158 15.52 -19.19 -20.99
CA ALA A 158 14.68 -19.37 -22.17
C ALA A 158 14.04 -18.05 -22.60
N ASP A 159 13.75 -17.94 -23.89
CA ASP A 159 12.95 -16.84 -24.42
C ASP A 159 11.54 -16.87 -23.82
N SER A 160 10.90 -15.71 -23.75
CA SER A 160 9.51 -15.61 -23.31
C SER A 160 8.58 -16.37 -24.25
N ARG A 161 7.48 -16.88 -23.68
CA ARG A 161 6.42 -17.53 -24.45
C ARG A 161 5.06 -16.99 -24.05
N ASP A 162 4.19 -16.85 -25.03
CA ASP A 162 2.82 -16.41 -24.87
C ASP A 162 1.85 -17.46 -25.41
N GLY A 163 0.65 -17.49 -24.85
CA GLY A 163 -0.41 -18.39 -25.24
C GLY A 163 -1.76 -17.96 -24.71
N LYS A 164 -2.77 -18.74 -25.02
CA LYS A 164 -4.14 -18.50 -24.56
C LYS A 164 -4.76 -19.80 -24.07
N VAL A 165 -5.43 -19.73 -22.93
CA VAL A 165 -6.38 -20.75 -22.50
C VAL A 165 -7.76 -20.28 -22.92
N VAL A 166 -8.45 -21.07 -23.73
CA VAL A 166 -9.77 -20.75 -24.25
C VAL A 166 -10.81 -21.61 -23.56
N PHE A 167 -11.76 -20.98 -22.92
CA PHE A 167 -12.95 -21.61 -22.35
C PHE A 167 -14.11 -21.46 -23.32
N ARG A 168 -15.02 -22.45 -23.41
CA ARG A 168 -16.23 -22.35 -24.19
C ARG A 168 -17.45 -22.93 -23.48
N LEU A 169 -18.63 -22.42 -23.78
CA LEU A 169 -19.90 -23.07 -23.45
C LEU A 169 -20.14 -24.27 -24.37
N LYS A 170 -20.60 -25.39 -23.79
CA LYS A 170 -20.78 -26.62 -24.58
C LYS A 170 -21.91 -26.54 -25.64
N ASP A 171 -22.97 -25.81 -25.29
CA ASP A 171 -24.19 -25.76 -26.08
C ASP A 171 -24.32 -24.49 -26.95
N LYS A 172 -23.32 -23.61 -26.90
CA LYS A 172 -23.32 -22.31 -27.58
C LYS A 172 -21.94 -21.99 -28.12
N ASP A 173 -21.89 -21.18 -29.16
CA ASP A 173 -20.62 -20.71 -29.74
C ASP A 173 -20.05 -19.48 -28.98
N TYR A 174 -19.99 -19.60 -27.63
CA TYR A 174 -19.40 -18.58 -26.75
C TYR A 174 -18.07 -19.04 -26.21
N THR A 175 -17.05 -18.21 -26.42
CA THR A 175 -15.70 -18.45 -25.88
C THR A 175 -15.23 -17.26 -25.04
N HIS A 176 -14.38 -17.54 -24.07
CA HIS A 176 -13.62 -16.53 -23.32
C HIS A 176 -12.16 -16.94 -23.19
N GLU A 177 -11.25 -15.99 -23.38
CA GLU A 177 -9.82 -16.24 -23.39
C GLU A 177 -9.16 -15.75 -22.10
N CYS A 178 -8.23 -16.54 -21.55
CA CYS A 178 -7.24 -16.11 -20.59
C CYS A 178 -5.87 -16.07 -21.28
N SER A 179 -5.30 -14.88 -21.41
CA SER A 179 -3.95 -14.72 -21.98
C SER A 179 -2.91 -15.15 -20.96
N VAL A 180 -1.94 -15.98 -21.38
CA VAL A 180 -0.89 -16.51 -20.52
C VAL A 180 0.46 -16.13 -21.07
N SER A 181 1.33 -15.53 -20.24
CA SER A 181 2.71 -15.20 -20.61
C SER A 181 3.69 -15.81 -19.62
N GLN A 182 4.85 -16.25 -20.09
CA GLN A 182 5.92 -16.77 -19.24
C GLN A 182 7.29 -16.28 -19.69
N TYR A 183 8.12 -15.90 -18.72
CA TYR A 183 9.44 -15.30 -18.94
C TYR A 183 10.53 -16.13 -18.27
N GLY A 184 11.63 -16.38 -19.00
CA GLY A 184 12.85 -16.90 -18.40
C GLY A 184 13.44 -15.85 -17.45
N TYR A 185 13.78 -16.26 -16.22
CA TYR A 185 14.40 -15.36 -15.24
C TYR A 185 15.28 -16.15 -14.26
N GLU A 186 16.34 -15.50 -13.76
CA GLU A 186 17.34 -16.16 -12.89
C GLU A 186 16.81 -16.56 -11.52
N TYR A 187 15.86 -15.76 -10.96
CA TYR A 187 15.22 -16.02 -9.68
C TYR A 187 13.84 -16.65 -9.88
N GLY A 188 13.47 -17.55 -8.96
CA GLY A 188 12.12 -18.09 -8.88
C GLY A 188 11.16 -17.12 -8.22
N GLU A 189 9.86 -17.37 -8.40
CA GLU A 189 8.82 -16.72 -7.61
C GLU A 189 9.05 -16.98 -6.12
N ASP A 190 8.82 -15.97 -5.28
CA ASP A 190 9.01 -15.98 -3.83
C ASP A 190 10.46 -16.27 -3.38
N GLU A 191 11.44 -16.30 -4.29
CA GLU A 191 12.86 -16.48 -3.94
C GLU A 191 13.40 -15.23 -3.23
N TRP A 192 14.07 -15.44 -2.08
CA TRP A 192 14.64 -14.38 -1.27
C TRP A 192 16.05 -13.99 -1.72
N ILE A 193 16.28 -12.68 -1.78
CA ILE A 193 17.56 -12.07 -2.16
C ILE A 193 18.07 -11.22 -1.01
N THR A 194 19.32 -11.46 -0.60
CA THR A 194 20.03 -10.60 0.34
C THR A 194 20.71 -9.46 -0.41
N LEU A 195 20.24 -8.24 -0.22
CA LEU A 195 20.82 -7.05 -0.83
C LEU A 195 21.98 -6.49 0.00
N GLN A 196 21.89 -6.61 1.33
CA GLN A 196 22.92 -6.18 2.26
C GLN A 196 22.92 -7.05 3.52
N LYS A 197 24.11 -7.29 4.09
CA LYS A 197 24.28 -7.92 5.41
C LYS A 197 24.86 -6.91 6.39
N ALA A 198 24.31 -6.89 7.61
CA ALA A 198 24.87 -6.12 8.70
C ALA A 198 26.29 -6.61 9.04
N THR A 199 27.17 -5.68 9.34
CA THR A 199 28.55 -5.96 9.81
C THR A 199 28.78 -5.42 11.21
N LYS A 200 27.79 -4.72 11.79
CA LYS A 200 27.80 -4.17 13.15
C LYS A 200 26.57 -4.63 13.95
N GLY A 201 26.64 -4.47 15.26
CA GLY A 201 25.61 -4.89 16.20
C GLY A 201 25.90 -6.25 16.84
N ASN A 202 25.38 -6.45 18.04
CA ASN A 202 25.65 -7.63 18.87
C ASN A 202 24.68 -8.79 18.66
N ASN A 203 23.57 -8.57 17.91
CA ASN A 203 22.46 -9.52 17.75
C ASN A 203 22.12 -9.86 16.29
N GLY A 204 23.11 -9.76 15.39
CA GLY A 204 22.96 -10.19 13.99
C GLY A 204 22.39 -9.13 13.04
N GLY A 205 22.22 -7.90 13.52
CA GLY A 205 21.76 -6.76 12.70
C GLY A 205 20.26 -6.53 12.74
N ILE A 206 19.86 -5.38 12.24
CA ILE A 206 18.47 -4.90 12.17
C ILE A 206 17.93 -5.20 10.78
N ASN A 207 16.73 -5.72 10.68
CA ASN A 207 16.19 -6.18 9.41
C ASN A 207 15.34 -5.10 8.72
N ILE A 208 15.59 -4.91 7.42
CA ILE A 208 14.73 -4.18 6.50
C ILE A 208 14.31 -5.16 5.41
N VAL A 209 13.00 -5.23 5.14
CA VAL A 209 12.41 -6.05 4.09
C VAL A 209 11.72 -5.13 3.10
N LEU A 210 12.19 -5.10 1.85
CA LEU A 210 11.54 -4.38 0.76
C LEU A 210 10.74 -5.37 -0.08
N LEU A 211 9.46 -5.10 -0.29
CA LEU A 211 8.56 -5.92 -1.09
C LEU A 211 7.88 -5.06 -2.15
N GLY A 212 8.01 -5.42 -3.40
CA GLY A 212 7.25 -4.78 -4.46
C GLY A 212 5.86 -5.39 -4.61
N ASP A 213 4.89 -4.61 -5.06
CA ASP A 213 3.59 -5.09 -5.47
C ASP A 213 3.16 -4.47 -6.80
N GLY A 214 2.39 -5.21 -7.59
CA GLY A 214 2.04 -4.80 -8.95
C GLY A 214 3.18 -4.96 -9.96
N PHE A 215 4.16 -5.81 -9.70
CA PHE A 215 5.19 -6.19 -10.68
C PHE A 215 4.83 -7.53 -11.32
N SER A 216 4.47 -7.48 -12.61
CA SER A 216 4.20 -8.67 -13.40
C SER A 216 5.48 -9.45 -13.75
N ALA A 217 5.34 -10.67 -14.28
CA ALA A 217 6.48 -11.44 -14.75
C ALA A 217 7.33 -10.68 -15.79
N LYS A 218 6.70 -9.85 -16.62
CA LYS A 218 7.38 -8.98 -17.59
C LYS A 218 8.21 -7.90 -16.88
N ASP A 219 7.66 -7.24 -15.86
CA ASP A 219 8.38 -6.19 -15.11
C ASP A 219 9.58 -6.78 -14.38
N ILE A 220 9.43 -7.97 -13.81
CA ILE A 220 10.50 -8.68 -13.10
C ILE A 220 11.58 -9.12 -14.09
N ALA A 221 11.21 -9.80 -15.17
CA ALA A 221 12.16 -10.33 -16.16
C ALA A 221 12.90 -9.23 -16.93
N SER A 222 12.31 -8.04 -17.08
CA SER A 222 12.98 -6.87 -17.67
C SER A 222 14.07 -6.27 -16.76
N GLY A 223 14.16 -6.71 -15.50
CA GLY A 223 15.04 -6.15 -14.48
C GLY A 223 14.49 -4.90 -13.79
N LYS A 224 13.30 -4.40 -14.21
CA LYS A 224 12.68 -3.22 -13.60
C LYS A 224 12.54 -3.38 -12.09
N TYR A 225 11.97 -4.51 -11.64
CA TYR A 225 11.74 -4.78 -10.23
C TYR A 225 13.00 -4.61 -9.37
N LEU A 226 14.06 -5.38 -9.66
CA LEU A 226 15.29 -5.31 -8.86
C LEU A 226 16.02 -3.97 -8.98
N LYS A 227 15.92 -3.29 -10.12
CA LYS A 227 16.46 -1.95 -10.29
C LYS A 227 15.75 -0.98 -9.34
N ASP A 228 14.43 -1.00 -9.31
CA ASP A 228 13.60 -0.11 -8.50
C ASP A 228 13.84 -0.39 -7.00
N ILE A 229 13.79 -1.64 -6.57
CA ILE A 229 14.08 -2.04 -5.18
C ILE A 229 15.47 -1.57 -4.72
N LYS A 230 16.51 -1.76 -5.55
CA LYS A 230 17.87 -1.31 -5.20
C LYS A 230 17.96 0.22 -5.10
N GLN A 231 17.22 0.93 -5.94
CA GLN A 231 17.17 2.39 -5.87
C GLN A 231 16.51 2.87 -4.57
N GLU A 232 15.42 2.21 -4.13
CA GLU A 232 14.76 2.51 -2.86
C GLU A 232 15.71 2.30 -1.66
N VAL A 233 16.53 1.25 -1.68
CA VAL A 233 17.55 1.02 -0.65
C VAL A 233 18.53 2.21 -0.57
N GLU A 234 19.01 2.70 -1.72
CA GLU A 234 19.94 3.84 -1.74
C GLU A 234 19.26 5.14 -1.29
N TYR A 235 17.99 5.34 -1.61
CA TYR A 235 17.23 6.49 -1.12
C TYR A 235 17.01 6.44 0.39
N PHE A 236 16.67 5.28 0.95
CA PHE A 236 16.54 5.08 2.40
C PHE A 236 17.84 5.42 3.15
N PHE A 237 18.98 4.90 2.67
CA PHE A 237 20.29 5.17 3.28
C PHE A 237 20.91 6.51 2.85
N GLY A 238 20.25 7.29 2.02
CA GLY A 238 20.73 8.58 1.53
C GLY A 238 20.63 9.73 2.53
N ILE A 239 20.00 9.53 3.69
CA ILE A 239 19.78 10.54 4.74
C ILE A 239 20.50 10.15 6.05
N GLU A 240 21.03 11.14 6.79
CA GLU A 240 21.56 10.90 8.13
C GLU A 240 20.41 10.77 9.17
N PRO A 241 20.51 9.85 10.14
CA PRO A 241 21.70 9.06 10.51
C PRO A 241 21.80 7.70 9.80
N TYR A 242 20.83 7.31 8.96
CA TYR A 242 20.85 6.00 8.29
C TYR A 242 22.11 5.78 7.46
N LYS A 243 22.62 6.83 6.81
CA LYS A 243 23.86 6.79 6.04
C LYS A 243 25.07 6.39 6.90
N THR A 244 25.25 7.04 8.04
CA THR A 244 26.35 6.74 9.00
C THR A 244 26.20 5.37 9.66
N TYR A 245 24.96 4.93 9.91
CA TYR A 245 24.66 3.68 10.61
C TYR A 245 24.25 2.53 9.69
N ARG A 246 24.47 2.67 8.38
CA ARG A 246 24.08 1.66 7.37
C ARG A 246 24.55 0.25 7.69
N ASP A 247 25.76 0.12 8.24
CA ASP A 247 26.37 -1.17 8.58
C ASP A 247 25.62 -1.99 9.66
N TYR A 248 24.65 -1.42 10.33
CA TYR A 248 23.81 -2.10 11.32
C TYR A 248 22.64 -2.88 10.70
N PHE A 249 22.39 -2.73 9.39
CA PHE A 249 21.18 -3.23 8.75
C PHE A 249 21.45 -4.40 7.81
N ASN A 250 20.61 -5.44 7.95
CA ASN A 250 20.37 -6.43 6.91
C ASN A 250 19.26 -5.90 6.00
N VAL A 251 19.40 -6.09 4.70
CA VAL A 251 18.39 -5.69 3.72
C VAL A 251 18.04 -6.86 2.84
N TYR A 252 16.77 -7.22 2.80
CA TYR A 252 16.23 -8.32 2.04
C TYR A 252 15.14 -7.86 1.07
N THR A 253 15.02 -8.58 -0.02
CA THR A 253 13.85 -8.55 -0.90
C THR A 253 13.52 -9.97 -1.33
N ALA A 254 12.34 -10.18 -1.87
CA ALA A 254 11.96 -11.41 -2.54
C ALA A 254 11.48 -11.10 -3.97
N ILE A 255 10.99 -12.10 -4.68
CA ILE A 255 10.40 -11.95 -6.01
C ILE A 255 8.88 -12.18 -5.92
N PRO A 256 8.08 -11.23 -5.38
CA PRO A 256 6.64 -11.37 -5.30
C PRO A 256 6.03 -11.12 -6.69
N LEU A 257 5.46 -12.16 -7.27
CA LEU A 257 4.85 -12.08 -8.59
C LEU A 257 3.40 -11.59 -8.50
N SER A 258 3.10 -10.49 -9.15
CA SER A 258 1.72 -10.02 -9.39
C SER A 258 1.25 -10.48 -10.76
N THR A 259 -0.05 -10.80 -10.87
CA THR A 259 -0.65 -11.21 -12.16
C THR A 259 -0.64 -10.07 -13.16
N GLU A 260 -0.81 -8.83 -12.69
CA GLU A 260 -0.87 -7.63 -13.52
C GLU A 260 0.18 -6.59 -13.09
N SER A 261 0.61 -5.77 -14.05
CA SER A 261 1.45 -4.61 -13.79
C SER A 261 0.64 -3.45 -13.23
N GLY A 262 1.22 -2.73 -12.25
CA GLY A 262 0.57 -1.61 -11.56
C GLY A 262 -0.26 -2.04 -10.36
N VAL A 263 -0.68 -1.09 -9.55
CA VAL A 263 -1.50 -1.31 -8.35
C VAL A 263 -2.91 -0.78 -8.55
N GLY A 264 -3.84 -1.22 -7.70
CA GLY A 264 -5.22 -0.79 -7.73
C GLY A 264 -5.40 0.68 -7.34
N THR A 265 -6.53 1.24 -7.71
CA THR A 265 -7.02 2.55 -7.27
C THR A 265 -8.48 2.43 -6.87
N VAL A 266 -9.09 3.51 -6.37
CA VAL A 266 -10.54 3.54 -6.10
C VAL A 266 -11.38 3.22 -7.35
N ASN A 267 -10.82 3.41 -8.56
CA ASN A 267 -11.50 3.18 -9.83
C ASN A 267 -10.92 2.00 -10.63
N THR A 268 -9.87 1.33 -10.13
CA THR A 268 -9.17 0.29 -10.90
C THR A 268 -8.80 -0.87 -9.98
N ILE A 269 -9.33 -2.06 -10.27
CA ILE A 269 -8.92 -3.31 -9.62
C ILE A 269 -7.72 -3.88 -10.36
N ARG A 270 -6.70 -4.31 -9.61
CA ARG A 270 -5.55 -5.04 -10.11
C ARG A 270 -5.36 -6.34 -9.32
N TYR A 271 -4.96 -7.38 -10.01
CA TYR A 271 -4.65 -8.67 -9.39
C TYR A 271 -3.18 -8.71 -8.99
N ASN A 272 -2.88 -8.15 -7.82
CA ASN A 272 -1.54 -8.01 -7.28
C ASN A 272 -1.27 -9.08 -6.21
N ARG A 273 0.00 -9.26 -5.85
CA ARG A 273 0.42 -10.24 -4.84
C ARG A 273 -0.13 -9.90 -3.45
N PHE A 274 -0.14 -8.62 -3.10
CA PHE A 274 -0.56 -8.12 -1.78
C PHE A 274 -1.81 -7.24 -1.84
N ASN A 275 -2.49 -7.17 -2.98
CA ASN A 275 -3.69 -6.33 -3.19
C ASN A 275 -3.48 -4.85 -2.86
N THR A 276 -2.26 -4.33 -3.12
CA THR A 276 -1.98 -2.91 -2.88
C THR A 276 -2.88 -2.02 -3.73
N THR A 277 -3.49 -1.03 -3.09
CA THR A 277 -4.48 -0.16 -3.71
C THR A 277 -4.42 1.24 -3.12
N PHE A 278 -4.47 2.26 -3.98
CA PHE A 278 -4.71 3.65 -3.55
C PHE A 278 -6.15 3.80 -3.05
N THR A 279 -6.33 4.39 -1.87
CA THR A 279 -7.64 4.51 -1.20
C THR A 279 -8.37 5.81 -1.52
N GLY A 280 -7.84 6.59 -2.46
CA GLY A 280 -8.22 7.96 -2.75
C GLY A 280 -7.22 8.93 -2.10
N GLY A 281 -6.87 10.00 -2.80
CA GLY A 281 -5.77 10.86 -2.38
C GLY A 281 -4.43 10.11 -2.36
N VAL A 282 -3.63 10.31 -1.33
CA VAL A 282 -2.24 9.81 -1.23
C VAL A 282 -2.11 8.52 -0.41
N GLY A 283 -3.17 8.05 0.24
CA GLY A 283 -3.15 6.86 1.10
C GLY A 283 -3.17 5.56 0.32
N LEU A 284 -2.50 4.53 0.85
CA LEU A 284 -2.47 3.17 0.31
C LEU A 284 -2.85 2.14 1.38
N LYS A 285 -3.38 1.01 0.93
CA LYS A 285 -3.63 -0.19 1.73
C LYS A 285 -3.21 -1.45 0.98
N ALA A 286 -3.02 -2.54 1.72
CA ALA A 286 -2.75 -3.88 1.20
C ALA A 286 -3.39 -4.94 2.10
N ASP A 287 -3.23 -6.22 1.77
CA ASP A 287 -3.49 -7.33 2.70
C ASP A 287 -2.32 -7.42 3.69
N TYR A 288 -2.45 -6.73 4.83
CA TYR A 288 -1.37 -6.62 5.82
C TYR A 288 -0.96 -7.97 6.40
N ASP A 289 -1.92 -8.88 6.61
CA ASP A 289 -1.63 -10.22 7.13
C ASP A 289 -0.70 -10.97 6.16
N GLU A 290 -1.00 -10.89 4.86
CA GLU A 290 -0.18 -11.50 3.81
C GLU A 290 1.21 -10.87 3.74
N VAL A 291 1.32 -9.55 3.88
CA VAL A 291 2.61 -8.84 3.90
C VAL A 291 3.47 -9.29 5.07
N PHE A 292 2.90 -9.40 6.27
CA PHE A 292 3.64 -9.87 7.45
C PHE A 292 4.02 -11.33 7.36
N ASP A 293 3.09 -12.20 6.93
CA ASP A 293 3.38 -13.63 6.74
C ASP A 293 4.48 -13.84 5.70
N TYR A 294 4.46 -13.03 4.64
CA TYR A 294 5.50 -13.07 3.62
C TYR A 294 6.87 -12.60 4.16
N ALA A 295 6.90 -11.49 4.90
CA ALA A 295 8.13 -10.96 5.49
C ALA A 295 8.81 -11.93 6.47
N LEU A 296 8.04 -12.80 7.13
CA LEU A 296 8.57 -13.88 7.97
C LEU A 296 9.39 -14.92 7.21
N GLY A 297 9.31 -14.95 5.88
CA GLY A 297 10.16 -15.78 5.02
C GLY A 297 11.58 -15.24 4.82
N ALA A 298 11.86 -13.98 5.17
CA ALA A 298 13.19 -13.39 5.03
C ALA A 298 14.22 -14.08 5.95
N PRO A 299 15.50 -14.24 5.53
CA PRO A 299 16.47 -15.14 6.16
C PRO A 299 16.68 -14.97 7.66
N THR A 300 16.57 -13.75 8.21
CA THR A 300 16.82 -13.48 9.64
C THR A 300 15.59 -12.93 10.36
N VAL A 301 14.46 -12.82 9.65
CA VAL A 301 13.19 -12.35 10.23
C VAL A 301 12.43 -13.51 10.85
N ASN A 302 11.90 -13.31 12.03
CA ASN A 302 11.08 -14.28 12.74
C ASN A 302 10.08 -13.56 13.66
N LYS A 303 9.17 -14.31 14.27
CA LYS A 303 8.13 -13.74 15.15
C LYS A 303 8.66 -12.97 16.35
N GLY A 304 9.90 -13.23 16.78
CA GLY A 304 10.52 -12.56 17.92
C GLY A 304 11.15 -11.21 17.58
N ASN A 305 11.43 -10.94 16.30
CA ASN A 305 12.03 -9.69 15.84
C ASN A 305 11.22 -8.96 14.75
N LEU A 306 10.02 -9.44 14.42
CA LEU A 306 9.18 -8.82 13.39
C LEU A 306 8.81 -7.37 13.76
N ASN A 307 8.56 -7.10 15.04
CA ASN A 307 8.27 -5.76 15.56
C ASN A 307 9.48 -4.80 15.56
N GLN A 308 10.68 -5.31 15.28
CA GLN A 308 11.91 -4.55 15.08
C GLN A 308 12.35 -4.54 13.60
N THR A 309 11.61 -5.24 12.75
CA THR A 309 11.83 -5.30 11.30
C THR A 309 11.04 -4.22 10.60
N LEU A 310 11.71 -3.37 9.82
CA LEU A 310 11.04 -2.41 8.95
C LEU A 310 10.60 -3.10 7.66
N ILE A 311 9.32 -3.05 7.34
CA ILE A 311 8.78 -3.53 6.07
C ILE A 311 8.46 -2.31 5.19
N ILE A 312 9.01 -2.29 3.98
CA ILE A 312 8.81 -1.24 2.99
C ILE A 312 8.10 -1.86 1.80
N MET A 313 6.87 -1.45 1.55
CA MET A 313 6.14 -1.79 0.35
C MET A 313 6.46 -0.79 -0.75
N VAL A 314 6.87 -1.29 -1.91
CA VAL A 314 7.20 -0.50 -3.10
C VAL A 314 6.15 -0.80 -4.18
N PRO A 315 5.04 -0.05 -4.22
CA PRO A 315 4.02 -0.20 -5.26
C PRO A 315 4.57 0.17 -6.63
N ASN A 316 4.28 -0.65 -7.65
CA ASN A 316 4.62 -0.33 -9.05
C ASN A 316 3.66 0.75 -9.59
N SER A 317 3.81 1.96 -9.10
CA SER A 317 3.06 3.15 -9.52
C SER A 317 3.96 4.37 -9.48
N THR A 318 3.77 5.27 -10.44
CA THR A 318 4.42 6.58 -10.50
C THR A 318 3.59 7.68 -9.85
N ASP A 319 2.40 7.34 -9.36
CA ASP A 319 1.54 8.29 -8.67
C ASP A 319 2.15 8.67 -7.31
N TYR A 320 1.98 9.94 -6.95
CA TYR A 320 2.41 10.42 -5.64
C TYR A 320 1.50 9.86 -4.55
N GLY A 321 2.12 9.43 -3.48
CA GLY A 321 1.46 8.93 -2.28
C GLY A 321 2.49 8.44 -1.28
N GLY A 322 2.03 8.09 -0.12
CA GLY A 322 2.82 7.53 0.96
C GLY A 322 1.96 7.40 2.21
N ILE A 323 2.22 6.37 2.97
CA ILE A 323 1.58 6.16 4.27
C ILE A 323 2.35 5.11 5.06
N CYS A 324 2.48 5.31 6.34
CA CYS A 324 2.97 4.28 7.25
C CYS A 324 1.84 3.68 8.09
N GLN A 325 1.69 2.37 8.03
CA GLN A 325 0.82 1.59 8.91
C GLN A 325 1.63 1.13 10.10
N MET A 326 1.20 1.48 11.32
CA MET A 326 1.95 1.22 12.55
C MET A 326 1.10 0.45 13.57
N TRP A 327 1.69 -0.51 14.26
CA TRP A 327 1.04 -1.31 15.30
C TRP A 327 1.64 -1.01 16.68
N GLU A 328 0.84 -1.11 17.72
CA GLU A 328 1.26 -0.83 19.11
C GLU A 328 2.46 -1.65 19.59
N ASP A 329 2.70 -2.83 18.98
CA ASP A 329 3.88 -3.65 19.29
C ASP A 329 5.18 -3.16 18.66
N GLY A 330 5.14 -2.12 17.85
CA GLY A 330 6.26 -1.55 17.12
C GLY A 330 6.37 -1.99 15.66
N SER A 331 5.60 -3.00 15.21
CA SER A 331 5.56 -3.41 13.80
C SER A 331 5.12 -2.25 12.90
N ALA A 332 5.66 -2.19 11.68
CA ALA A 332 5.28 -1.17 10.70
C ALA A 332 5.41 -1.65 9.27
N ILE A 333 4.53 -1.14 8.41
CA ILE A 333 4.59 -1.26 6.95
C ILE A 333 4.55 0.16 6.38
N ALA A 334 5.61 0.59 5.72
CA ALA A 334 5.69 1.85 5.01
C ALA A 334 5.42 1.64 3.52
N PHE A 335 4.44 2.32 2.96
CA PHE A 335 4.13 2.30 1.53
C PHE A 335 4.82 3.47 0.84
N CYS A 336 5.73 3.16 -0.09
CA CYS A 336 6.55 4.14 -0.78
C CYS A 336 6.45 3.89 -2.29
N PRO A 337 5.43 4.45 -2.99
CA PRO A 337 5.32 4.35 -4.43
C PRO A 337 6.43 5.14 -5.12
N GLN A 338 6.73 4.77 -6.37
CA GLN A 338 7.80 5.36 -7.19
C GLN A 338 7.37 6.69 -7.79
N SER A 339 7.03 7.67 -6.95
CA SER A 339 6.60 8.99 -7.37
C SER A 339 7.59 9.65 -8.34
N THR A 340 7.07 10.18 -9.44
CA THR A 340 7.83 10.97 -10.43
C THR A 340 7.63 12.47 -10.27
N TYR A 341 7.05 12.91 -9.17
CA TYR A 341 6.97 14.33 -8.85
C TYR A 341 8.35 14.92 -8.62
N ASP A 342 8.44 16.25 -8.72
CA ASP A 342 9.68 16.96 -8.41
C ASP A 342 10.03 16.81 -6.92
N TYR A 343 11.34 16.76 -6.64
CA TYR A 343 11.85 16.81 -5.26
C TYR A 343 11.26 18.01 -4.48
N PRO A 344 10.83 17.86 -3.24
CA PRO A 344 11.01 16.72 -2.35
C PRO A 344 9.86 15.68 -2.37
N LEU A 345 8.90 15.79 -3.27
CA LEU A 345 7.75 14.89 -3.38
C LEU A 345 8.05 13.68 -4.28
N ASP A 346 9.32 13.48 -4.63
CA ASP A 346 9.80 12.31 -5.33
C ASP A 346 9.86 11.08 -4.39
N THR A 347 10.08 9.92 -4.95
CA THR A 347 10.22 8.65 -4.21
C THR A 347 11.21 8.74 -3.05
N ARG A 348 12.30 9.49 -3.22
CA ARG A 348 13.32 9.68 -2.18
C ARG A 348 12.75 10.41 -0.96
N GLY A 349 12.01 11.49 -1.14
CA GLY A 349 11.34 12.19 -0.04
C GLY A 349 10.33 11.28 0.67
N VAL A 350 9.53 10.55 -0.11
CA VAL A 350 8.53 9.61 0.43
C VAL A 350 9.16 8.52 1.29
N ILE A 351 10.18 7.81 0.81
CA ILE A 351 10.78 6.70 1.58
C ILE A 351 11.51 7.19 2.83
N GLN A 352 12.13 8.36 2.77
CA GLN A 352 12.78 8.95 3.95
C GLN A 352 11.75 9.35 4.99
N HIS A 353 10.62 9.92 4.60
CA HIS A 353 9.54 10.30 5.50
C HIS A 353 8.82 9.06 6.08
N GLU A 354 8.22 8.22 5.21
CA GLU A 354 7.35 7.12 5.63
C GLU A 354 8.14 5.96 6.27
N ALA A 355 9.18 5.49 5.61
CA ALA A 355 9.93 4.35 6.10
C ALA A 355 10.95 4.76 7.17
N GLY A 356 11.75 5.80 6.90
CA GLY A 356 12.78 6.25 7.81
C GLY A 356 12.22 7.00 9.02
N GLY A 357 11.30 7.94 8.81
CA GLY A 357 10.70 8.75 9.85
C GLY A 357 9.69 7.97 10.69
N HIS A 358 8.56 7.58 10.10
CA HIS A 358 7.50 6.87 10.83
C HIS A 358 7.84 5.40 11.07
N GLY A 359 8.18 4.67 10.03
CA GLY A 359 8.31 3.21 10.08
C GLY A 359 9.38 2.75 11.06
N PHE A 360 10.59 3.24 10.93
CA PHE A 360 11.71 2.90 11.81
C PHE A 360 11.88 3.91 12.94
N GLY A 361 11.97 5.21 12.62
CA GLY A 361 12.24 6.27 13.58
C GLY A 361 11.16 6.47 14.63
N LYS A 362 9.92 6.07 14.34
CA LYS A 362 8.72 6.31 15.16
C LYS A 362 8.52 7.80 15.46
N LEU A 363 8.86 8.64 14.49
CA LEU A 363 8.71 10.09 14.56
C LEU A 363 7.29 10.50 14.22
N GLY A 364 6.83 11.61 14.79
CA GLY A 364 5.56 12.24 14.45
C GLY A 364 5.72 13.26 13.33
N ASP A 365 4.63 13.56 12.62
CA ASP A 365 4.57 14.60 11.60
C ASP A 365 4.79 15.99 12.19
N GLU A 366 5.67 16.77 11.57
CA GLU A 366 5.95 18.15 11.98
C GLU A 366 5.22 19.20 11.13
N TYR A 367 4.49 18.79 10.09
CA TYR A 367 3.72 19.68 9.21
C TYR A 367 2.39 20.16 9.85
N ILE A 368 1.84 21.20 9.25
CA ILE A 368 0.65 21.91 9.75
C ILE A 368 -0.44 21.93 8.68
N TYR A 369 -1.64 21.44 8.98
CA TYR A 369 -2.84 21.56 8.14
C TYR A 369 -3.87 22.52 8.74
N HIS A 370 -3.99 22.49 10.08
CA HIS A 370 -5.08 23.15 10.79
C HIS A 370 -4.58 24.38 11.52
N ASN A 371 -5.20 25.51 11.25
CA ASN A 371 -5.01 26.73 12.00
C ASN A 371 -5.82 26.67 13.32
N ALA A 372 -5.47 25.73 14.19
CA ALA A 372 -6.17 25.44 15.43
C ALA A 372 -5.23 24.80 16.45
N PHE A 373 -5.61 24.89 17.74
CA PHE A 373 -4.98 24.09 18.79
C PHE A 373 -5.29 22.61 18.59
N ILE A 374 -4.37 21.73 18.99
CA ILE A 374 -4.53 20.27 18.91
C ILE A 374 -5.77 19.76 19.66
N ASP A 375 -6.21 20.46 20.70
CA ASP A 375 -7.38 20.14 21.53
C ASP A 375 -8.64 20.93 21.19
N ALA A 376 -8.54 21.95 20.33
CA ALA A 376 -9.58 22.96 20.14
C ALA A 376 -10.35 22.86 18.81
N CYS A 377 -10.04 21.90 17.94
CA CYS A 377 -10.83 21.77 16.74
C CYS A 377 -12.18 21.12 17.06
N GLY A 378 -13.28 21.86 16.95
CA GLY A 378 -14.66 21.36 17.13
C GLY A 378 -15.11 20.29 16.12
N CYS A 379 -14.16 19.56 15.54
CA CYS A 379 -14.32 18.32 14.80
C CYS A 379 -14.03 17.15 15.76
N SER A 380 -14.21 15.93 15.35
CA SER A 380 -13.84 14.70 16.06
C SER A 380 -12.35 14.60 16.47
N CYS A 381 -11.62 15.70 16.44
CA CYS A 381 -10.19 15.86 16.69
C CYS A 381 -9.79 15.83 18.17
N CYS A 382 -10.73 15.75 19.11
CA CYS A 382 -10.39 15.41 20.50
C CYS A 382 -9.62 14.07 20.59
N GLY A 383 -9.63 13.29 19.51
CA GLY A 383 -8.81 12.10 19.35
C GLY A 383 -7.32 12.37 19.20
N HIS A 384 -6.90 13.50 18.60
CA HIS A 384 -5.48 13.75 18.28
C HIS A 384 -4.59 13.84 19.53
N VAL A 385 -5.07 14.47 20.61
CA VAL A 385 -4.32 14.50 21.89
C VAL A 385 -4.24 13.10 22.50
N LEU A 386 -5.30 12.30 22.41
CA LEU A 386 -5.31 10.92 22.91
C LEU A 386 -4.38 10.02 22.09
N GLU A 387 -4.40 10.14 20.78
CA GLU A 387 -3.49 9.42 19.88
C GLU A 387 -2.04 9.82 20.12
N PHE A 388 -1.77 11.13 20.21
CA PHE A 388 -0.45 11.65 20.53
C PHE A 388 0.08 11.09 21.85
N ASN A 389 -0.70 11.18 22.92
CA ASN A 389 -0.33 10.64 24.23
C ASN A 389 -0.18 9.12 24.21
N GLY A 390 -1.01 8.42 23.41
CA GLY A 390 -0.87 6.99 23.17
C GLY A 390 0.49 6.66 22.55
N ALA A 391 0.86 7.36 21.49
CA ALA A 391 2.18 7.20 20.84
C ALA A 391 3.34 7.54 21.79
N LYS A 392 3.25 8.62 22.55
CA LYS A 392 4.26 8.97 23.57
C LYS A 392 4.41 7.89 24.63
N SER A 393 3.33 7.24 25.05
CA SER A 393 3.36 6.14 26.02
C SER A 393 4.09 4.89 25.50
N LEU A 394 4.20 4.75 24.18
CA LEU A 394 4.98 3.68 23.52
C LEU A 394 6.45 4.08 23.26
N GLY A 395 6.88 5.26 23.70
CA GLY A 395 8.22 5.79 23.42
C GLY A 395 8.40 6.23 21.96
N TRP A 396 7.32 6.76 21.36
CA TRP A 396 7.31 7.31 20.01
C TRP A 396 7.19 8.84 20.05
N TYR A 397 7.36 9.50 18.91
CA TYR A 397 7.20 10.95 18.73
C TYR A 397 8.15 11.78 19.60
N ASP A 398 9.39 11.32 19.78
CA ASP A 398 10.41 12.08 20.52
C ASP A 398 10.67 13.46 19.92
N ASN A 399 10.37 13.65 18.64
CA ASN A 399 10.53 14.91 17.92
C ASN A 399 9.41 15.95 18.19
N LEU A 400 8.36 15.57 18.92
CA LEU A 400 7.21 16.43 19.20
C LEU A 400 6.87 16.44 20.70
N GLU A 401 6.35 17.58 21.18
CA GLU A 401 5.85 17.76 22.55
C GLU A 401 4.57 18.60 22.60
N LEU A 402 3.76 18.39 23.64
CA LEU A 402 2.57 19.21 23.91
C LEU A 402 2.88 20.40 24.85
N THR A 403 4.14 20.70 25.10
CA THR A 403 4.58 21.82 25.93
C THR A 403 5.74 22.56 25.28
N GLY A 404 5.70 23.89 25.30
CA GLY A 404 6.81 24.75 24.86
C GLY A 404 7.74 25.18 25.98
N LYS A 405 7.77 24.47 27.10
CA LYS A 405 8.66 24.80 28.22
C LYS A 405 10.05 24.20 28.02
N MET A 406 11.09 25.01 27.83
CA MET A 406 12.45 24.58 27.49
C MET A 406 13.03 23.49 28.41
N HIS A 407 12.70 23.51 29.70
CA HIS A 407 13.18 22.49 30.64
C HIS A 407 12.31 21.22 30.67
N SER A 408 11.22 21.18 29.91
CA SER A 408 10.24 20.08 29.97
C SER A 408 10.12 19.31 28.65
N VAL A 409 10.68 19.82 27.55
CA VAL A 409 10.68 19.14 26.26
C VAL A 409 11.72 18.02 26.25
N GLY A 410 11.45 16.95 25.49
CA GLY A 410 12.34 15.80 25.40
C GLY A 410 13.74 16.13 24.89
N TRP A 411 13.89 17.22 24.12
CA TRP A 411 15.17 17.72 23.61
C TRP A 411 15.80 18.84 24.42
N SER A 412 15.38 19.04 25.68
CA SER A 412 15.92 20.07 26.60
C SER A 412 17.45 20.01 26.71
N HIS A 413 18.03 18.79 26.75
CA HIS A 413 19.47 18.60 26.83
C HIS A 413 20.22 19.12 25.58
N LEU A 414 19.59 19.17 24.42
CA LEU A 414 20.18 19.73 23.18
C LEU A 414 20.10 21.26 23.19
N ILE A 415 19.02 21.84 23.72
CA ILE A 415 18.87 23.31 23.84
C ILE A 415 20.00 23.91 24.69
N PHE A 416 20.41 23.20 25.74
CA PHE A 416 21.43 23.66 26.69
C PHE A 416 22.85 23.13 26.42
N ASP A 417 23.04 22.40 25.30
CA ASP A 417 24.36 21.93 24.86
C ASP A 417 24.94 22.90 23.84
N ASP A 418 26.14 23.45 24.13
CA ASP A 418 26.80 24.46 23.29
C ASP A 418 27.03 24.01 21.84
N ARG A 419 26.99 22.67 21.57
CA ARG A 419 27.16 22.07 20.23
C ARG A 419 25.89 22.14 19.41
N TYR A 420 24.72 22.35 20.00
CA TYR A 420 23.41 22.33 19.37
C TYR A 420 22.54 23.55 19.65
N SER A 421 22.88 24.38 20.65
CA SER A 421 22.08 25.53 21.11
C SER A 421 21.86 26.61 20.05
N ASP A 422 22.63 26.60 18.95
CA ASP A 422 22.48 27.53 17.83
C ASP A 422 21.42 27.06 16.82
N ILE A 423 20.94 25.82 16.92
CA ILE A 423 20.03 25.19 15.93
C ILE A 423 18.78 24.61 16.58
N VAL A 424 18.88 24.14 17.82
CA VAL A 424 17.78 23.51 18.54
C VAL A 424 17.12 24.52 19.46
N ASP A 425 15.83 24.74 19.29
CA ASP A 425 15.03 25.63 20.11
C ASP A 425 13.60 25.05 20.24
N ILE A 426 12.60 25.87 20.41
CA ILE A 426 11.19 25.52 20.50
C ILE A 426 10.41 26.25 19.43
N TYR A 427 9.84 25.49 18.52
CA TYR A 427 8.99 25.99 17.45
C TYR A 427 7.58 25.45 17.60
N GLU A 428 6.59 26.35 17.74
CA GLU A 428 5.20 25.94 17.80
C GLU A 428 4.69 25.51 16.43
N GLY A 429 3.93 24.44 16.41
CA GLY A 429 3.33 23.80 15.26
C GLY A 429 3.91 22.41 14.99
N GLY A 430 3.04 21.49 14.60
CA GLY A 430 3.32 20.08 14.34
C GLY A 430 2.06 19.24 14.54
N TYR A 431 2.15 17.95 14.25
CA TYR A 431 1.04 17.01 14.36
C TYR A 431 -0.25 17.58 13.73
N MET A 432 -0.09 18.15 12.54
CA MET A 432 -1.16 18.79 11.74
C MET A 432 -1.73 20.09 12.32
N HIS A 433 -1.28 20.58 13.47
CA HIS A 433 -1.82 21.76 14.16
C HIS A 433 -0.78 22.88 14.27
N ASN A 434 -1.22 24.13 14.11
CA ASN A 434 -0.32 25.27 14.26
C ASN A 434 -0.12 25.72 15.72
N ARG A 435 -0.89 25.17 16.67
CA ARG A 435 -0.81 25.52 18.08
C ARG A 435 -0.93 24.31 19.00
N GLY A 436 -0.24 24.39 20.13
CA GLY A 436 -0.29 23.40 21.20
C GLY A 436 0.56 22.16 20.96
N VAL A 437 1.31 22.13 19.87
CA VAL A 437 2.34 21.12 19.58
C VAL A 437 3.63 21.84 19.26
N PHE A 438 4.75 21.30 19.71
CA PHE A 438 6.06 21.93 19.57
C PHE A 438 7.08 20.95 18.99
N ARG A 439 8.00 21.45 18.18
CA ARG A 439 9.11 20.76 17.54
C ARG A 439 10.43 21.47 17.81
N SER A 440 11.55 20.80 17.56
CA SER A 440 12.87 21.29 17.94
C SER A 440 13.56 22.21 16.93
N GLU A 441 13.17 22.14 15.68
CA GLU A 441 13.77 22.86 14.55
C GLU A 441 12.69 23.33 13.56
N PRO A 442 12.94 24.39 12.77
CA PRO A 442 11.91 24.93 11.87
C PRO A 442 11.57 23.99 10.71
N ASN A 443 12.55 23.26 10.18
CA ASN A 443 12.42 22.40 9.03
C ASN A 443 13.06 21.03 9.26
N SER A 444 12.44 19.99 8.71
CA SER A 444 12.96 18.62 8.74
C SER A 444 12.30 17.75 7.67
N CYS A 445 12.77 16.51 7.52
CA CYS A 445 12.10 15.48 6.72
C CYS A 445 10.65 15.29 7.14
N MET A 446 10.35 15.31 8.45
CA MET A 446 9.00 15.11 8.98
C MET A 446 8.07 16.31 8.79
N ASN A 447 8.60 17.43 8.28
CA ASN A 447 7.83 18.62 7.95
C ASN A 447 7.71 18.83 6.43
N ASN A 448 8.82 18.72 5.69
CA ASN A 448 8.90 19.16 4.30
C ASN A 448 9.53 18.12 3.33
N ASP A 449 9.72 16.87 3.77
CA ASP A 449 10.36 15.79 3.02
C ASP A 449 11.78 16.11 2.54
N ILE A 450 12.43 17.12 3.13
CA ILE A 450 13.83 17.43 2.84
C ILE A 450 14.74 16.32 3.41
N PRO A 451 15.90 16.03 2.79
CA PRO A 451 16.79 14.96 3.25
C PRO A 451 17.58 15.34 4.51
N TYR A 452 16.86 15.77 5.54
CA TYR A 452 17.38 16.21 6.82
C TYR A 452 16.40 15.92 7.95
N TYR A 453 16.77 15.10 8.91
CA TYR A 453 16.04 14.96 10.17
C TYR A 453 16.54 15.98 11.18
N SER A 454 15.64 16.54 11.99
CA SER A 454 16.01 17.39 13.13
C SER A 454 16.97 16.66 14.09
N THR A 455 17.72 17.38 14.89
CA THR A 455 18.72 16.79 15.78
C THR A 455 18.11 15.76 16.73
N ILE A 456 16.97 16.09 17.36
CA ILE A 456 16.26 15.13 18.22
C ILE A 456 15.78 13.90 17.43
N SER A 457 15.34 14.08 16.19
CA SER A 457 14.94 12.97 15.33
C SER A 457 16.11 12.05 15.03
N ARG A 458 17.29 12.59 14.69
CA ARG A 458 18.50 11.80 14.47
C ARG A 458 18.93 11.07 15.75
N GLU A 459 18.88 11.75 16.90
CA GLU A 459 19.19 11.14 18.20
C GLU A 459 18.24 9.98 18.52
N SER A 460 16.93 10.15 18.33
CA SER A 460 15.92 9.11 18.55
C SER A 460 16.13 7.90 17.66
N ILE A 461 16.41 8.13 16.36
CA ILE A 461 16.75 7.06 15.41
C ILE A 461 18.01 6.30 15.87
N VAL A 462 19.07 7.01 16.30
CA VAL A 462 20.32 6.36 16.76
C VAL A 462 20.09 5.58 18.05
N LYS A 463 19.32 6.09 19.00
CA LYS A 463 18.91 5.35 20.21
C LYS A 463 18.24 4.03 19.84
N ARG A 464 17.31 4.06 18.87
CA ARG A 464 16.61 2.87 18.38
C ARG A 464 17.54 1.89 17.66
N ILE A 465 18.45 2.39 16.79
CA ILE A 465 19.46 1.56 16.14
C ILE A 465 20.31 0.84 17.20
N LYS A 466 20.81 1.56 18.19
CA LYS A 466 21.64 0.97 19.27
C LYS A 466 20.86 -0.05 20.08
N ALA A 467 19.62 0.24 20.46
CA ALA A 467 18.77 -0.68 21.20
C ALA A 467 18.49 -1.97 20.40
N TYR A 468 18.12 -1.85 19.12
CA TYR A 468 17.83 -3.00 18.26
C TYR A 468 19.09 -3.79 17.90
N ALA A 469 20.25 -3.14 17.84
CA ALA A 469 21.54 -3.78 17.63
C ALA A 469 22.12 -4.45 18.91
N GLY A 470 21.45 -4.33 20.06
CA GLY A 470 21.92 -4.86 21.35
C GLY A 470 23.12 -4.08 21.90
N GLU A 471 23.23 -2.79 21.57
CA GLU A 471 24.29 -1.89 22.02
C GLU A 471 23.75 -0.79 22.96
N THR A 472 24.59 -0.32 23.87
CA THR A 472 24.24 0.80 24.74
C THR A 472 24.38 2.13 23.99
N TYR A 473 23.36 2.98 24.09
CA TYR A 473 23.43 4.35 23.60
C TYR A 473 24.31 5.22 24.51
N SER A 474 25.08 6.13 23.91
CA SER A 474 25.84 7.19 24.58
C SER A 474 25.63 8.49 23.84
N PHE A 475 25.29 9.56 24.58
CA PHE A 475 25.11 10.89 24.01
C PHE A 475 26.41 11.40 23.37
N GLU A 476 27.55 11.22 24.04
CA GLU A 476 28.85 11.64 23.50
C GLU A 476 29.24 10.89 22.21
N ASP A 477 28.90 9.60 22.13
CA ASP A 477 29.11 8.85 20.90
C ASP A 477 28.14 9.32 19.78
N PHE A 478 26.92 9.70 20.14
CA PHE A 478 25.99 10.32 19.19
C PHE A 478 26.59 11.62 18.65
N VAL A 479 26.97 12.55 19.51
CA VAL A 479 27.56 13.84 19.13
C VAL A 479 28.78 13.68 18.24
N LYS A 480 29.67 12.75 18.59
CA LYS A 480 30.88 12.46 17.81
C LYS A 480 30.58 11.98 16.37
N ASN A 481 29.47 11.26 16.19
CA ASN A 481 29.10 10.65 14.91
C ASN A 481 27.97 11.39 14.21
N ASP A 482 27.33 12.37 14.87
CA ASP A 482 26.25 13.15 14.27
C ASP A 482 26.77 13.99 13.10
N LYS A 483 26.17 13.81 11.95
CA LYS A 483 26.47 14.56 10.74
C LYS A 483 25.25 15.38 10.36
N ARG A 484 25.39 16.66 10.47
CA ARG A 484 24.41 17.64 10.00
C ARG A 484 24.82 18.13 8.62
N ASP A 485 23.94 17.95 7.65
CA ASP A 485 24.09 18.57 6.34
C ASP A 485 23.47 19.98 6.37
N ALA A 486 24.22 20.94 6.93
CA ALA A 486 23.76 22.32 7.11
C ALA A 486 23.38 23.01 5.79
N GLY A 487 24.05 22.68 4.67
CA GLY A 487 23.75 23.25 3.37
C GLY A 487 22.36 22.90 2.84
N ILE A 488 21.77 21.78 3.27
CA ILE A 488 20.41 21.38 2.88
C ILE A 488 19.39 22.26 3.63
N VAL A 489 19.62 22.56 4.88
CA VAL A 489 18.69 23.36 5.71
C VAL A 489 18.70 24.82 5.29
N GLU A 490 19.89 25.38 5.00
CA GLU A 490 20.07 26.79 4.62
C GLU A 490 19.62 27.10 3.21
N SER A 491 19.85 26.19 2.26
CA SER A 491 19.47 26.39 0.85
C SER A 491 17.97 26.35 0.60
N ARG A 492 17.18 25.90 1.57
CA ARG A 492 15.73 25.69 1.44
C ARG A 492 15.00 26.23 2.68
N ALA A 493 15.21 27.49 3.00
CA ALA A 493 14.23 28.26 3.73
C ALA A 493 12.95 28.32 2.88
N PHE A 494 12.19 27.23 2.83
CA PHE A 494 10.81 27.29 2.40
C PHE A 494 10.10 28.16 3.42
N GLY A 495 9.66 29.31 2.95
CA GLY A 495 8.86 30.34 3.52
C GLY A 495 8.74 30.33 5.05
N GLY A 496 9.18 31.41 5.66
CA GLY A 496 8.89 31.63 7.08
C GLY A 496 7.42 31.46 7.38
N ASP A 497 7.14 31.13 8.63
CA ASP A 497 5.81 31.11 9.26
C ASP A 497 4.66 30.54 8.41
N GLY A 498 4.54 29.21 8.41
CA GLY A 498 3.30 28.56 8.05
C GLY A 498 3.05 28.44 6.55
N ASP A 499 4.03 27.89 5.80
CA ASP A 499 3.76 27.45 4.43
C ASP A 499 2.75 26.30 4.48
N GLN A 500 1.46 26.67 4.37
CA GLN A 500 0.37 25.72 4.24
C GLN A 500 0.52 25.09 2.87
N ARG A 501 1.10 23.89 2.82
CA ARG A 501 0.99 23.05 1.63
C ARG A 501 -0.50 22.90 1.32
N THR A 502 -0.87 22.97 0.06
CA THR A 502 -2.26 22.77 -0.36
C THR A 502 -2.68 21.33 -0.06
N SER A 503 -3.94 21.10 0.27
CA SER A 503 -4.51 19.82 0.76
C SER A 503 -4.32 18.58 -0.14
N GLY A 504 -3.55 18.65 -1.21
CA GLY A 504 -3.24 17.54 -2.11
C GLY A 504 -1.78 17.15 -2.15
N THR A 505 -0.90 17.83 -1.38
CA THR A 505 0.56 17.62 -1.43
C THR A 505 1.14 17.04 -0.15
N TYR A 506 0.33 16.78 0.86
CA TYR A 506 0.77 16.14 2.08
C TYR A 506 0.71 14.62 1.97
N GLN A 507 1.68 13.95 2.56
CA GLN A 507 1.59 12.54 2.83
C GLN A 507 0.45 12.28 3.82
N HIS A 508 -0.05 11.08 3.85
CA HIS A 508 -1.10 10.72 4.78
C HIS A 508 -0.47 10.49 6.16
N ALA A 509 -1.04 11.09 7.21
CA ALA A 509 -0.59 10.79 8.58
C ALA A 509 -0.59 9.27 8.83
N PRO A 510 0.37 8.75 9.63
CA PRO A 510 0.46 7.32 9.89
C PRO A 510 -0.82 6.78 10.53
N VAL A 511 -1.20 5.57 10.16
CA VAL A 511 -2.38 4.88 10.71
C VAL A 511 -1.95 3.95 11.83
N PHE A 512 -2.61 4.04 12.98
CA PHE A 512 -2.35 3.21 14.14
C PHE A 512 -3.28 2.03 14.24
N HIS A 513 -2.70 0.85 14.45
CA HIS A 513 -3.42 -0.38 14.69
C HIS A 513 -3.19 -0.87 16.13
N LYS A 514 -4.25 -1.27 16.80
CA LYS A 514 -4.17 -1.82 18.15
C LYS A 514 -3.58 -3.23 18.14
N GLY A 515 -2.77 -3.52 19.14
CA GLY A 515 -2.19 -4.85 19.37
C GLY A 515 -1.03 -5.17 18.42
N SER A 516 -0.91 -6.44 18.05
CA SER A 516 0.17 -6.97 17.21
C SER A 516 -0.40 -7.69 15.99
N PRO A 517 0.19 -7.52 14.80
CA PRO A 517 -0.23 -8.24 13.59
C PRO A 517 -0.10 -9.76 13.75
N LEU A 518 0.83 -10.24 14.58
CA LEU A 518 1.01 -11.68 14.86
C LEU A 518 -0.15 -12.33 15.61
N LYS A 519 -1.03 -11.54 16.26
CA LYS A 519 -2.23 -12.06 16.94
C LYS A 519 -3.37 -12.32 15.96
N MET A 520 -3.40 -11.60 14.83
CA MET A 520 -4.41 -11.75 13.79
C MET A 520 -4.14 -12.98 12.91
N ALA A 521 -2.89 -13.30 12.64
CA ALA A 521 -2.48 -14.49 11.86
C ALA A 521 -2.89 -15.84 12.50
N LYS A 522 -3.24 -15.88 13.79
CA LYS A 522 -3.71 -17.11 14.47
C LYS A 522 -5.14 -17.51 14.14
N VAL A 523 -5.93 -16.66 13.51
CA VAL A 523 -7.36 -16.92 13.23
C VAL A 523 -7.58 -17.62 11.88
N ARG A 524 -6.62 -17.58 10.96
CA ARG A 524 -6.69 -18.29 9.68
C ARG A 524 -6.09 -19.71 9.78
N LYS A 525 -6.73 -20.61 10.55
CA LYS A 525 -6.59 -22.05 10.31
C LYS A 525 -7.48 -22.40 9.12
N HIS A 526 -6.83 -22.70 7.99
CA HIS A 526 -7.34 -23.49 6.88
C HIS A 526 -8.86 -23.41 6.58
N ARG A 527 -9.22 -22.63 5.59
CA ARG A 527 -10.37 -22.90 4.75
C ARG A 527 -9.95 -23.05 3.29
#